data_8d1c4a9d6dcbe8a0511374aa311360ef
#
_entry.id   8d1c4a9d6dcbe8a0511374aa311360ef
#
_cell.length_a   1.000
_cell.length_b   1.000
_cell.length_c   1.000
_cell.angle_alpha   90.00
_cell.angle_beta   90.00
_cell.angle_gamma   90.00
#
_symmetry.space_group_name_H-M   'P 1'
#
loop_
_entity.id
_entity.type
_entity.pdbx_description
1 polymer ?
#
loop_
_entity_poly.entity_id
_entity_poly.type
_entity_poly.pdbx_seq_one_letter_code
_entity_poly.pdbx_strand_id
1 'polypeptide(L)'
;EAREAQTNPAKENNFRRYRLNQWGQQVTRWMPLHVWDLGLHPEHSPITEEPLRGRACFGGLDLAAVSDMTAWMLVFPCDEDDQAIDVLFRCWVPEAQLTNPRNKNRHLYEQWVRDGLLRITPGTTIDYSHIKAAILADCQMFDVQTLAIDRLFQGQQLGQELADELGTGPDGQPRVVAMGMGYLSFASPMKAVEKLTLEGRIHHGGNGLLRWQVEHVVTRIDPAGNAKPDKERSSEKIDAFVSLVMAVDQWTRHPSGPVESAYENRGVAFLSY
;
A
#
# COMPACT_ATOMS: atom_id res chain seq x y z
N GLU A 1 19.80 -22.75 7.77
CA GLU A 1 20.15 -21.55 6.98
C GLU A 1 19.65 -21.63 5.52
N ALA A 2 20.01 -22.70 4.70
CA ALA A 2 19.56 -22.81 3.30
C ALA A 2 18.03 -22.90 3.19
N ARG A 3 17.37 -23.72 4.02
CA ARG A 3 15.90 -23.82 4.09
C ARG A 3 15.25 -22.52 4.54
N GLU A 4 15.86 -21.85 5.51
CA GLU A 4 15.38 -20.54 5.99
C GLU A 4 15.54 -19.43 4.94
N ALA A 5 16.59 -19.49 4.10
CA ALA A 5 16.80 -18.58 3.01
C ALA A 5 15.77 -18.78 1.87
N GLN A 6 15.29 -20.02 1.68
CA GLN A 6 14.23 -20.33 0.72
C GLN A 6 12.84 -19.86 1.17
N THR A 7 12.61 -19.80 2.48
CA THR A 7 11.30 -19.46 3.06
C THR A 7 11.25 -18.03 3.63
N ASN A 8 12.41 -17.37 3.79
CA ASN A 8 12.50 -16.01 4.33
C ASN A 8 13.36 -15.13 3.41
N PRO A 9 12.73 -14.27 2.58
CA PRO A 9 13.42 -13.41 1.62
C PRO A 9 14.49 -12.51 2.23
N ALA A 10 14.30 -12.06 3.48
CA ALA A 10 15.29 -11.23 4.18
C ALA A 10 16.60 -12.00 4.49
N LYS A 11 16.54 -13.32 4.58
CA LYS A 11 17.71 -14.18 4.84
C LYS A 11 18.39 -14.67 3.56
N GLU A 12 17.72 -14.58 2.39
CA GLU A 12 18.26 -15.05 1.10
C GLU A 12 19.55 -14.30 0.72
N ASN A 13 19.58 -12.99 0.81
CA ASN A 13 20.76 -12.19 0.48
C ASN A 13 21.95 -12.49 1.39
N ASN A 14 21.71 -12.67 2.69
CA ASN A 14 22.75 -13.04 3.63
C ASN A 14 23.31 -14.44 3.33
N PHE A 15 22.43 -15.39 3.00
CA PHE A 15 22.83 -16.74 2.61
C PHE A 15 23.65 -16.72 1.30
N ARG A 16 23.19 -16.01 0.26
CA ARG A 16 23.90 -15.84 -1.01
C ARG A 16 25.30 -15.23 -0.80
N ARG A 17 25.37 -14.17 0.00
CA ARG A 17 26.63 -13.45 0.28
C ARG A 17 27.62 -14.28 1.08
N TYR A 18 27.20 -14.85 2.21
CA TYR A 18 28.12 -15.47 3.15
C TYR A 18 28.36 -16.96 2.89
N ARG A 19 27.46 -17.65 2.19
CA ARG A 19 27.58 -19.09 1.92
C ARG A 19 27.87 -19.41 0.47
N LEU A 20 27.36 -18.63 -0.48
CA LEU A 20 27.57 -18.86 -1.90
C LEU A 20 28.61 -17.90 -2.51
N ASN A 21 29.19 -16.99 -1.71
CA ASN A 21 30.13 -15.97 -2.15
C ASN A 21 29.65 -15.18 -3.38
N GLN A 22 28.33 -15.01 -3.49
CA GLN A 22 27.70 -14.23 -4.55
C GLN A 22 27.66 -12.77 -4.13
N TRP A 23 28.11 -11.87 -4.99
CA TRP A 23 27.96 -10.43 -4.80
C TRP A 23 26.47 -10.08 -4.79
N GLY A 24 25.88 -10.00 -3.58
CA GLY A 24 24.56 -9.39 -3.42
C GLY A 24 24.71 -7.89 -3.21
N GLN A 25 23.85 -7.08 -3.77
CA GLN A 25 23.76 -5.68 -3.36
C GLN A 25 23.49 -5.62 -1.86
N GLN A 26 24.12 -4.69 -1.14
CA GLN A 26 24.06 -4.59 0.34
C GLN A 26 22.68 -4.22 0.89
N VAL A 27 21.71 -4.01 0.04
CA VAL A 27 20.36 -3.58 0.36
C VAL A 27 19.47 -4.80 0.32
N THR A 28 18.94 -5.18 1.47
CA THR A 28 17.97 -6.29 1.56
C THR A 28 16.67 -5.81 0.95
N ARG A 29 16.36 -6.27 -0.26
CA ARG A 29 15.03 -6.08 -0.87
C ARG A 29 13.98 -6.69 0.04
N TRP A 30 12.84 -6.05 0.12
CA TRP A 30 11.73 -6.55 0.92
C TRP A 30 11.26 -7.93 0.45
N MET A 31 11.06 -8.12 -0.86
CA MET A 31 10.49 -9.33 -1.43
C MET A 31 11.07 -9.61 -2.83
N PRO A 32 11.33 -10.89 -3.18
CA PRO A 32 11.62 -11.26 -4.56
C PRO A 32 10.42 -11.06 -5.47
N LEU A 33 10.62 -10.53 -6.69
CA LEU A 33 9.52 -10.23 -7.61
C LEU A 33 8.68 -11.46 -8.01
N HIS A 34 9.29 -12.65 -8.11
CA HIS A 34 8.54 -13.86 -8.42
C HIS A 34 7.52 -14.23 -7.33
N VAL A 35 7.74 -13.78 -6.10
CA VAL A 35 6.78 -13.96 -4.99
C VAL A 35 5.67 -12.92 -5.09
N TRP A 36 5.99 -11.66 -5.41
CA TRP A 36 4.99 -10.65 -5.73
C TRP A 36 4.09 -11.10 -6.89
N ASP A 37 4.69 -11.65 -7.94
CA ASP A 37 3.99 -12.11 -9.14
C ASP A 37 3.02 -13.30 -8.88
N LEU A 38 3.04 -13.94 -7.69
CA LEU A 38 2.00 -14.91 -7.29
C LEU A 38 0.60 -14.30 -7.22
N GLY A 39 0.49 -12.99 -6.96
CA GLY A 39 -0.76 -12.24 -7.00
C GLY A 39 -1.27 -11.88 -8.40
N LEU A 40 -0.60 -12.36 -9.45
CA LEU A 40 -1.03 -12.17 -10.83
C LEU A 40 -1.96 -13.30 -11.26
N HIS A 41 -3.25 -13.12 -11.05
CA HIS A 41 -4.28 -14.07 -11.44
C HIS A 41 -4.93 -13.63 -12.76
N PRO A 42 -5.10 -14.51 -13.76
CA PRO A 42 -5.69 -14.16 -15.05
C PRO A 42 -7.11 -13.58 -14.93
N GLU A 43 -7.91 -14.09 -14.00
CA GLU A 43 -9.29 -13.65 -13.73
C GLU A 43 -9.35 -12.27 -13.05
N HIS A 44 -8.26 -11.84 -12.41
CA HIS A 44 -8.11 -10.53 -11.77
C HIS A 44 -7.14 -9.59 -12.52
N SER A 45 -6.92 -9.82 -13.82
CA SER A 45 -5.95 -9.03 -14.59
C SER A 45 -6.48 -8.64 -15.98
N PRO A 46 -6.48 -7.33 -16.32
CA PRO A 46 -6.18 -6.20 -15.43
C PRO A 46 -7.30 -5.90 -14.45
N ILE A 47 -6.98 -5.37 -13.28
CA ILE A 47 -7.97 -4.82 -12.35
C ILE A 47 -8.54 -3.54 -12.96
N THR A 48 -9.85 -3.49 -13.13
CA THR A 48 -10.58 -2.35 -13.69
C THR A 48 -11.63 -1.83 -12.72
N GLU A 49 -12.09 -0.60 -12.93
CA GLU A 49 -13.00 0.10 -12.01
C GLU A 49 -14.40 -0.50 -11.99
N GLU A 50 -14.92 -0.94 -13.15
CA GLU A 50 -16.32 -1.34 -13.30
C GLU A 50 -16.72 -2.55 -12.44
N PRO A 51 -15.96 -3.65 -12.36
CA PRO A 51 -16.26 -4.76 -11.46
C PRO A 51 -16.18 -4.41 -9.97
N LEU A 52 -15.49 -3.32 -9.63
CA LEU A 52 -15.30 -2.86 -8.25
C LEU A 52 -16.35 -1.84 -7.81
N ARG A 53 -17.19 -1.35 -8.72
CA ARG A 53 -18.20 -0.33 -8.45
C ARG A 53 -19.13 -0.72 -7.31
N GLY A 54 -19.25 0.17 -6.31
CA GLY A 54 -20.09 -0.02 -5.13
C GLY A 54 -19.56 -1.03 -4.10
N ARG A 55 -18.41 -1.69 -4.37
CA ARG A 55 -17.79 -2.58 -3.38
C ARG A 55 -17.19 -1.78 -2.25
N ALA A 56 -17.25 -2.32 -1.03
CA ALA A 56 -16.56 -1.81 0.13
C ALA A 56 -15.05 -1.87 -0.07
N CYS A 57 -14.35 -0.79 0.28
CA CYS A 57 -12.90 -0.72 0.15
C CYS A 57 -12.26 0.19 1.20
N PHE A 58 -10.94 0.11 1.28
CA PHE A 58 -10.13 0.85 2.24
C PHE A 58 -9.00 1.56 1.52
N GLY A 59 -8.71 2.80 1.92
CA GLY A 59 -7.78 3.68 1.23
C GLY A 59 -6.47 3.92 1.97
N GLY A 60 -5.39 4.12 1.21
CA GLY A 60 -4.11 4.60 1.71
C GLY A 60 -3.56 5.69 0.80
N LEU A 61 -3.24 6.85 1.35
CA LEU A 61 -2.74 8.01 0.62
C LEU A 61 -1.36 8.41 1.12
N ASP A 62 -0.36 8.26 0.26
CA ASP A 62 1.02 8.72 0.50
C ASP A 62 1.31 9.93 -0.38
N LEU A 63 1.46 11.09 0.25
CA LEU A 63 1.60 12.39 -0.41
C LEU A 63 3.05 12.81 -0.58
N ALA A 64 3.37 13.26 -1.77
CA ALA A 64 4.62 13.96 -2.04
C ALA A 64 4.59 15.40 -1.50
N ALA A 65 5.70 15.84 -0.93
CA ALA A 65 5.79 17.21 -0.40
C ALA A 65 5.88 18.29 -1.49
N VAL A 66 6.57 18.04 -2.60
CA VAL A 66 6.81 19.06 -3.65
C VAL A 66 6.68 18.47 -5.06
N SER A 67 7.62 17.65 -5.48
CA SER A 67 7.76 17.23 -6.89
C SER A 67 7.92 15.71 -7.03
N ASP A 68 7.62 14.99 -5.99
CA ASP A 68 7.75 13.55 -5.92
C ASP A 68 6.46 12.82 -6.34
N MET A 69 6.46 11.49 -6.32
CA MET A 69 5.25 10.72 -6.58
C MET A 69 4.26 10.87 -5.42
N THR A 70 2.99 11.00 -5.75
CA THR A 70 1.86 10.82 -4.83
C THR A 70 1.11 9.57 -5.23
N ALA A 71 0.78 8.74 -4.27
CA ALA A 71 0.13 7.45 -4.49
C ALA A 71 -1.16 7.32 -3.68
N TRP A 72 -2.23 6.92 -4.35
CA TRP A 72 -3.52 6.56 -3.78
C TRP A 72 -3.81 5.10 -4.08
N MET A 73 -3.94 4.30 -3.03
CA MET A 73 -4.23 2.87 -3.10
C MET A 73 -5.60 2.59 -2.49
N LEU A 74 -6.40 1.79 -3.20
CA LEU A 74 -7.64 1.21 -2.70
C LEU A 74 -7.47 -0.30 -2.63
N VAL A 75 -7.86 -0.90 -1.51
CA VAL A 75 -7.92 -2.35 -1.32
C VAL A 75 -9.36 -2.77 -1.14
N PHE A 76 -9.78 -3.78 -1.92
CA PHE A 76 -11.13 -4.32 -1.94
C PHE A 76 -11.07 -5.77 -1.45
N PRO A 77 -11.66 -6.11 -0.29
CA PRO A 77 -11.76 -7.49 0.15
C PRO A 77 -12.50 -8.33 -0.90
N CYS A 78 -12.01 -9.54 -1.17
CA CYS A 78 -12.65 -10.44 -2.12
C CYS A 78 -13.81 -11.18 -1.45
N ASP A 79 -14.97 -11.23 -2.12
CA ASP A 79 -16.18 -11.86 -1.58
C ASP A 79 -16.04 -13.39 -1.46
N GLU A 80 -15.25 -14.02 -2.36
CA GLU A 80 -15.02 -15.48 -2.39
C GLU A 80 -13.93 -15.95 -1.43
N ASP A 81 -12.98 -15.08 -1.10
CA ASP A 81 -11.90 -15.32 -0.14
C ASP A 81 -11.70 -14.04 0.71
N ASP A 82 -12.27 -14.03 1.90
CA ASP A 82 -12.19 -12.92 2.86
C ASP A 82 -10.77 -12.56 3.29
N GLN A 83 -9.78 -13.39 2.93
CA GLN A 83 -8.37 -13.16 3.18
C GLN A 83 -7.59 -12.65 1.95
N ALA A 84 -8.23 -12.50 0.80
CA ALA A 84 -7.64 -11.93 -0.42
C ALA A 84 -8.16 -10.52 -0.68
N ILE A 85 -7.37 -9.73 -1.40
CA ILE A 85 -7.71 -8.35 -1.77
C ILE A 85 -7.41 -8.07 -3.24
N ASP A 86 -8.33 -7.38 -3.90
CA ASP A 86 -8.05 -6.68 -5.17
C ASP A 86 -7.49 -5.31 -4.88
N VAL A 87 -6.49 -4.85 -5.64
CA VAL A 87 -5.91 -3.53 -5.45
C VAL A 87 -6.09 -2.64 -6.67
N LEU A 88 -6.64 -1.45 -6.47
CA LEU A 88 -6.73 -0.39 -7.47
C LEU A 88 -5.80 0.74 -7.08
N PHE A 89 -4.95 1.16 -8.01
CA PHE A 89 -3.86 2.07 -7.76
C PHE A 89 -3.90 3.27 -8.68
N ARG A 90 -3.69 4.45 -8.10
CA ARG A 90 -3.52 5.72 -8.82
C ARG A 90 -2.26 6.43 -8.36
N CYS A 91 -1.50 6.95 -9.30
CA CYS A 91 -0.25 7.64 -9.03
C CYS A 91 -0.16 8.93 -9.83
N TRP A 92 0.43 9.97 -9.23
CA TRP A 92 0.62 11.28 -9.86
C TRP A 92 2.05 11.77 -9.68
N VAL A 93 2.49 12.55 -10.66
CA VAL A 93 3.69 13.38 -10.60
C VAL A 93 3.40 14.75 -11.25
N PRO A 94 4.17 15.80 -10.90
CA PRO A 94 4.10 17.06 -11.65
C PRO A 94 4.59 16.89 -13.08
N GLU A 95 3.99 17.60 -14.03
CA GLU A 95 4.38 17.60 -15.45
C GLU A 95 5.88 17.84 -15.66
N ALA A 96 6.47 18.74 -14.86
CA ALA A 96 7.88 19.05 -14.93
C ALA A 96 8.80 17.82 -14.73
N GLN A 97 8.32 16.74 -14.10
CA GLN A 97 9.12 15.51 -13.94
C GLN A 97 9.38 14.78 -15.27
N LEU A 98 8.53 14.98 -16.28
CA LEU A 98 8.71 14.40 -17.61
C LEU A 98 9.83 15.08 -18.40
N THR A 99 10.13 16.34 -18.06
CA THR A 99 11.18 17.13 -18.75
C THR A 99 12.41 17.38 -17.88
N ASN A 100 12.38 17.02 -16.60
CA ASN A 100 13.47 17.24 -15.66
C ASN A 100 14.71 16.41 -16.03
N PRO A 101 15.84 17.03 -16.41
CA PRO A 101 17.05 16.30 -16.81
C PRO A 101 17.71 15.53 -15.64
N ARG A 102 17.36 15.87 -14.39
CA ARG A 102 17.84 15.14 -13.19
C ARG A 102 17.02 13.88 -12.90
N ASN A 103 15.84 13.73 -13.50
CA ASN A 103 15.04 12.52 -13.36
C ASN A 103 15.60 11.43 -14.28
N LYS A 104 16.35 10.49 -13.69
CA LYS A 104 16.95 9.34 -14.44
C LYS A 104 15.88 8.42 -15.03
N ASN A 105 14.68 8.38 -14.46
CA ASN A 105 13.57 7.52 -14.85
C ASN A 105 12.57 8.21 -15.77
N ARG A 106 12.91 9.37 -16.35
CA ARG A 106 12.03 10.16 -17.20
C ARG A 106 11.35 9.32 -18.28
N HIS A 107 12.12 8.48 -18.98
CA HIS A 107 11.61 7.60 -20.05
C HIS A 107 10.57 6.58 -19.54
N LEU A 108 10.74 6.07 -18.33
CA LEU A 108 9.75 5.19 -17.69
C LEU A 108 8.49 5.98 -17.32
N TYR A 109 8.63 7.21 -16.82
CA TYR A 109 7.48 8.06 -16.48
C TYR A 109 6.68 8.40 -17.75
N GLU A 110 7.35 8.76 -18.85
CA GLU A 110 6.71 8.99 -20.16
C GLU A 110 5.97 7.75 -20.67
N GLN A 111 6.53 6.56 -20.47
CA GLN A 111 5.88 5.31 -20.83
C GLN A 111 4.65 5.07 -19.96
N TRP A 112 4.76 5.15 -18.63
CA TRP A 112 3.64 4.93 -17.72
C TRP A 112 2.50 5.93 -17.92
N VAL A 113 2.80 7.16 -18.32
CA VAL A 113 1.77 8.13 -18.72
C VAL A 113 1.04 7.66 -19.98
N ARG A 114 1.77 7.19 -21.02
CA ARG A 114 1.15 6.63 -22.23
C ARG A 114 0.30 5.39 -21.95
N ASP A 115 0.75 4.56 -21.01
CA ASP A 115 0.08 3.32 -20.61
C ASP A 115 -1.09 3.57 -19.61
N GLY A 116 -1.33 4.85 -19.22
CA GLY A 116 -2.38 5.23 -18.27
C GLY A 116 -2.10 4.85 -16.81
N LEU A 117 -0.88 4.40 -16.49
CA LEU A 117 -0.49 3.97 -15.14
C LEU A 117 -0.04 5.15 -14.25
N LEU A 118 0.43 6.25 -14.86
CA LEU A 118 0.90 7.44 -14.17
C LEU A 118 0.13 8.66 -14.68
N ARG A 119 -0.44 9.42 -13.77
CA ARG A 119 -1.15 10.66 -14.06
C ARG A 119 -0.24 11.85 -13.84
N ILE A 120 -0.43 12.93 -14.58
CA ILE A 120 0.31 14.17 -14.40
C ILE A 120 -0.58 15.26 -13.80
N THR A 121 -0.01 16.07 -12.92
CA THR A 121 -0.60 17.34 -12.51
C THR A 121 0.13 18.49 -13.19
N PRO A 122 -0.55 19.58 -13.57
CA PRO A 122 0.09 20.73 -14.22
C PRO A 122 1.19 21.36 -13.36
N GLY A 123 2.23 21.87 -14.00
CA GLY A 123 3.25 22.69 -13.35
C GLY A 123 4.46 21.94 -12.81
N THR A 124 5.14 22.59 -11.85
CA THR A 124 6.44 22.11 -11.30
C THR A 124 6.31 21.38 -9.98
N THR A 125 5.17 21.55 -9.30
CA THR A 125 4.86 20.93 -8.00
C THR A 125 3.57 20.13 -8.12
N ILE A 126 3.41 19.16 -7.22
CA ILE A 126 2.17 18.36 -7.18
C ILE A 126 0.98 19.27 -6.86
N ASP A 127 -0.08 19.14 -7.62
CA ASP A 127 -1.34 19.88 -7.38
C ASP A 127 -2.32 18.97 -6.65
N TYR A 128 -2.50 19.24 -5.36
CA TYR A 128 -3.39 18.45 -4.50
C TYR A 128 -4.87 18.57 -4.86
N SER A 129 -5.28 19.61 -5.60
CA SER A 129 -6.67 19.71 -6.05
C SER A 129 -7.06 18.55 -6.98
N HIS A 130 -6.14 18.13 -7.87
CA HIS A 130 -6.32 16.97 -8.74
C HIS A 130 -6.40 15.67 -7.95
N ILE A 131 -5.57 15.53 -6.90
CA ILE A 131 -5.56 14.35 -6.02
C ILE A 131 -6.90 14.28 -5.26
N LYS A 132 -7.30 15.39 -4.63
CA LYS A 132 -8.57 15.51 -3.91
C LYS A 132 -9.76 15.16 -4.79
N ALA A 133 -9.83 15.74 -5.99
CA ALA A 133 -10.91 15.48 -6.93
C ALA A 133 -10.98 13.99 -7.31
N ALA A 134 -9.84 13.32 -7.53
CA ALA A 134 -9.80 11.91 -7.84
C ALA A 134 -10.25 11.03 -6.66
N ILE A 135 -9.83 11.35 -5.43
CA ILE A 135 -10.27 10.63 -4.22
C ILE A 135 -11.79 10.77 -4.03
N LEU A 136 -12.33 11.98 -4.17
CA LEU A 136 -13.77 12.22 -4.04
C LEU A 136 -14.56 11.50 -5.13
N ALA A 137 -14.05 11.44 -6.36
CA ALA A 137 -14.67 10.67 -7.44
C ALA A 137 -14.66 9.15 -7.13
N ASP A 138 -13.56 8.63 -6.56
CA ASP A 138 -13.48 7.24 -6.12
C ASP A 138 -14.47 6.96 -4.96
N CYS A 139 -14.62 7.88 -4.00
CA CYS A 139 -15.61 7.77 -2.93
C CYS A 139 -17.07 7.81 -3.41
N GLN A 140 -17.33 8.36 -4.61
CA GLN A 140 -18.64 8.31 -5.25
C GLN A 140 -18.86 6.99 -6.02
N MET A 141 -17.78 6.40 -6.51
CA MET A 141 -17.80 5.18 -7.31
C MET A 141 -17.78 3.90 -6.46
N PHE A 142 -17.02 3.94 -5.36
CA PHE A 142 -16.78 2.82 -4.46
C PHE A 142 -17.27 3.17 -3.05
N ASP A 143 -17.56 2.16 -2.25
CA ASP A 143 -17.92 2.34 -0.85
C ASP A 143 -16.65 2.39 0.03
N VAL A 144 -15.95 3.54 -0.01
CA VAL A 144 -14.74 3.76 0.78
C VAL A 144 -15.10 3.88 2.26
N GLN A 145 -14.78 2.86 3.03
CA GLN A 145 -15.08 2.81 4.47
C GLN A 145 -14.20 3.77 5.26
N THR A 146 -12.89 3.62 5.13
CA THR A 146 -11.88 4.50 5.72
C THR A 146 -10.69 4.67 4.79
N LEU A 147 -9.96 5.77 4.98
CA LEU A 147 -8.70 6.01 4.31
C LEU A 147 -7.64 6.53 5.30
N ALA A 148 -6.42 6.01 5.20
CA ALA A 148 -5.28 6.50 5.95
C ALA A 148 -4.51 7.55 5.14
N ILE A 149 -4.08 8.62 5.83
CA ILE A 149 -3.20 9.65 5.27
C ILE A 149 -2.05 9.92 6.25
N ASP A 150 -0.86 10.27 5.74
CA ASP A 150 0.23 10.70 6.62
C ASP A 150 -0.19 11.94 7.43
N ARG A 151 -0.03 11.87 8.75
CA ARG A 151 -0.39 12.94 9.69
C ARG A 151 0.53 14.17 9.62
N LEU A 152 1.65 14.09 8.88
CA LEU A 152 2.67 15.13 8.87
C LEU A 152 2.58 16.02 7.62
N PHE A 153 2.99 17.27 7.75
CA PHE A 153 3.16 18.27 6.68
C PHE A 153 1.90 18.49 5.81
N GLN A 154 2.06 18.33 4.50
CA GLN A 154 1.02 18.57 3.49
C GLN A 154 -0.22 17.67 3.68
N GLY A 155 -0.02 16.48 4.24
CA GLY A 155 -1.11 15.56 4.57
C GLY A 155 -2.09 16.12 5.59
N GLN A 156 -1.66 17.04 6.45
CA GLN A 156 -2.54 17.64 7.45
C GLN A 156 -3.65 18.49 6.83
N GLN A 157 -3.29 19.38 5.87
CA GLN A 157 -4.29 20.24 5.22
C GLN A 157 -5.24 19.44 4.34
N LEU A 158 -4.73 18.63 3.41
CA LEU A 158 -5.56 17.79 2.55
C LEU A 158 -6.38 16.80 3.35
N GLY A 159 -5.82 16.23 4.42
CA GLY A 159 -6.52 15.33 5.34
C GLY A 159 -7.69 16.01 6.02
N GLN A 160 -7.54 17.26 6.47
CA GLN A 160 -8.64 18.03 7.04
C GLN A 160 -9.73 18.32 6.02
N GLU A 161 -9.36 18.77 4.82
CA GLU A 161 -10.31 19.02 3.74
C GLU A 161 -11.10 17.76 3.32
N LEU A 162 -10.43 16.60 3.26
CA LEU A 162 -11.09 15.33 2.99
C LEU A 162 -12.00 14.91 4.16
N ALA A 163 -11.57 15.13 5.40
CA ALA A 163 -12.36 14.81 6.59
C ALA A 163 -13.65 15.65 6.65
N ASP A 164 -13.55 16.92 6.31
CA ASP A 164 -14.71 17.84 6.27
C ASP A 164 -15.73 17.41 5.19
N GLU A 165 -15.26 16.86 4.05
CA GLU A 165 -16.11 16.41 2.95
C GLU A 165 -16.68 15.00 3.14
N LEU A 166 -15.88 14.07 3.67
CA LEU A 166 -16.25 12.66 3.81
C LEU A 166 -16.93 12.33 5.14
N GLY A 167 -16.67 13.14 6.18
CA GLY A 167 -17.29 13.02 7.49
C GLY A 167 -16.98 11.70 8.20
N THR A 168 -18.03 11.11 8.81
CA THR A 168 -17.96 9.84 9.53
C THR A 168 -18.63 8.73 8.76
N GLY A 169 -18.18 7.49 9.01
CA GLY A 169 -18.84 6.28 8.50
C GLY A 169 -20.15 5.94 9.22
N PRO A 170 -20.83 4.88 8.79
CA PRO A 170 -22.07 4.43 9.43
C PRO A 170 -21.90 3.99 10.90
N ASP A 171 -20.68 3.61 11.26
CA ASP A 171 -20.26 3.24 12.63
C ASP A 171 -19.94 4.46 13.52
N GLY A 172 -20.05 5.68 12.97
CA GLY A 172 -19.72 6.94 13.65
C GLY A 172 -18.22 7.25 13.74
N GLN A 173 -17.36 6.41 13.13
CA GLN A 173 -15.91 6.66 13.10
C GLN A 173 -15.52 7.58 11.95
N PRO A 174 -14.46 8.40 12.10
CA PRO A 174 -13.96 9.23 11.01
C PRO A 174 -13.55 8.39 9.80
N ARG A 175 -13.97 8.79 8.60
CA ARG A 175 -13.52 8.13 7.36
C ARG A 175 -12.06 8.43 7.03
N VAL A 176 -11.54 9.58 7.46
CA VAL A 176 -10.14 9.97 7.24
C VAL A 176 -9.34 9.76 8.52
N VAL A 177 -8.33 8.91 8.46
CA VAL A 177 -7.52 8.49 9.61
C VAL A 177 -6.08 8.96 9.42
N ALA A 178 -5.60 9.77 10.36
CA ALA A 178 -4.21 10.23 10.37
C ALA A 178 -3.28 9.11 10.85
N MET A 179 -2.40 8.62 9.97
CA MET A 179 -1.46 7.54 10.27
C MET A 179 -0.03 8.06 10.48
N GLY A 180 0.68 7.54 11.45
CA GLY A 180 2.08 7.85 11.67
C GLY A 180 2.99 6.98 10.80
N MET A 181 4.14 7.51 10.36
CA MET A 181 5.11 6.82 9.49
C MET A 181 6.19 6.05 10.28
N GLY A 182 5.95 5.77 11.55
CA GLY A 182 6.87 5.05 12.45
C GLY A 182 6.65 3.54 12.50
N TYR A 183 7.57 2.84 13.19
CA TYR A 183 7.46 1.39 13.39
C TYR A 183 6.15 0.96 14.07
N LEU A 184 5.68 1.75 15.03
CA LEU A 184 4.44 1.43 15.76
C LEU A 184 3.23 1.31 14.83
N SER A 185 3.14 2.17 13.81
CA SER A 185 2.04 2.16 12.85
C SER A 185 2.24 1.14 11.72
N PHE A 186 3.50 0.91 11.30
CA PHE A 186 3.78 0.05 10.14
C PHE A 186 4.03 -1.41 10.46
N ALA A 187 4.42 -1.76 11.69
CA ALA A 187 4.85 -3.13 12.01
C ALA A 187 3.77 -4.19 11.75
N SER A 188 2.54 -3.94 12.16
CA SER A 188 1.42 -4.87 11.94
C SER A 188 1.02 -4.97 10.48
N PRO A 189 0.70 -3.86 9.77
CA PRO A 189 0.30 -3.95 8.37
C PRO A 189 1.42 -4.43 7.43
N MET A 190 2.69 -4.19 7.73
CA MET A 190 3.81 -4.77 6.98
C MET A 190 3.81 -6.30 7.03
N LYS A 191 3.55 -6.88 8.20
CA LYS A 191 3.43 -8.35 8.35
C LYS A 191 2.21 -8.88 7.60
N ALA A 192 1.10 -8.13 7.61
CA ALA A 192 -0.09 -8.50 6.86
C ALA A 192 0.18 -8.50 5.35
N VAL A 193 0.77 -7.41 4.81
CA VAL A 193 1.16 -7.33 3.40
C VAL A 193 2.15 -8.42 3.02
N GLU A 194 3.15 -8.71 3.86
CA GLU A 194 4.11 -9.80 3.63
C GLU A 194 3.41 -11.16 3.55
N LYS A 195 2.54 -11.47 4.50
CA LYS A 195 1.76 -12.72 4.50
C LYS A 195 0.90 -12.85 3.25
N LEU A 196 0.10 -11.83 2.93
CA LEU A 196 -0.75 -11.82 1.75
C LEU A 196 0.06 -12.01 0.45
N THR A 197 1.23 -11.36 0.36
CA THR A 197 2.11 -11.51 -0.81
C THR A 197 2.65 -12.94 -0.93
N LEU A 198 3.12 -13.53 0.17
CA LEU A 198 3.62 -14.92 0.20
C LEU A 198 2.53 -15.93 -0.19
N GLU A 199 1.28 -15.65 0.12
CA GLU A 199 0.12 -16.49 -0.19
C GLU A 199 -0.50 -16.19 -1.56
N GLY A 200 0.02 -15.19 -2.32
CA GLY A 200 -0.52 -14.78 -3.62
C GLY A 200 -1.90 -14.11 -3.52
N ARG A 201 -2.26 -13.55 -2.38
CA ARG A 201 -3.59 -12.99 -2.06
C ARG A 201 -3.71 -11.48 -2.26
N ILE A 202 -2.71 -10.83 -2.85
CA ILE A 202 -2.81 -9.46 -3.31
C ILE A 202 -2.97 -9.49 -4.84
N HIS A 203 -4.19 -9.36 -5.31
CA HIS A 203 -4.48 -9.31 -6.73
C HIS A 203 -4.16 -7.90 -7.25
N HIS A 204 -3.02 -7.75 -7.90
CA HIS A 204 -2.50 -6.44 -8.34
C HIS A 204 -2.70 -6.17 -9.83
N GLY A 205 -3.37 -7.05 -10.55
CA GLY A 205 -3.75 -6.89 -11.95
C GLY A 205 -2.59 -6.67 -12.93
N GLY A 206 -1.37 -7.01 -12.54
CA GLY A 206 -0.18 -6.83 -13.38
C GLY A 206 0.25 -5.36 -13.56
N ASN A 207 -0.15 -4.43 -12.69
CA ASN A 207 0.25 -3.03 -12.80
C ASN A 207 1.78 -2.86 -12.77
N GLY A 208 2.36 -2.46 -13.92
CA GLY A 208 3.80 -2.38 -14.11
C GLY A 208 4.49 -1.31 -13.25
N LEU A 209 3.82 -0.19 -12.95
CA LEU A 209 4.36 0.87 -12.08
C LEU A 209 4.40 0.39 -10.62
N LEU A 210 3.34 -0.25 -10.13
CA LEU A 210 3.33 -0.81 -8.78
C LEU A 210 4.39 -1.91 -8.63
N ARG A 211 4.48 -2.83 -9.60
CA ARG A 211 5.48 -3.89 -9.64
C ARG A 211 6.91 -3.34 -9.60
N TRP A 212 7.18 -2.28 -10.38
CA TRP A 212 8.47 -1.60 -10.37
C TRP A 212 8.79 -0.99 -8.98
N GLN A 213 7.83 -0.36 -8.32
CA GLN A 213 8.04 0.17 -6.98
C GLN A 213 8.32 -0.94 -5.97
N VAL A 214 7.57 -2.04 -6.02
CA VAL A 214 7.79 -3.20 -5.13
C VAL A 214 9.19 -3.79 -5.28
N GLU A 215 9.75 -3.82 -6.50
CA GLU A 215 11.13 -4.29 -6.76
C GLU A 215 12.17 -3.49 -5.97
N HIS A 216 11.90 -2.20 -5.73
CA HIS A 216 12.84 -1.27 -5.10
C HIS A 216 12.60 -1.06 -3.59
N VAL A 217 11.60 -1.74 -3.04
CA VAL A 217 11.31 -1.64 -1.60
C VAL A 217 12.45 -2.20 -0.77
N VAL A 218 12.93 -1.35 0.12
CA VAL A 218 13.84 -1.71 1.21
C VAL A 218 13.11 -1.55 2.52
N THR A 219 13.33 -2.45 3.44
CA THR A 219 12.77 -2.35 4.79
C THR A 219 13.85 -2.01 5.81
N ARG A 220 13.46 -1.23 6.80
CA ARG A 220 14.23 -1.00 8.01
C ARG A 220 13.62 -1.79 9.15
N ILE A 221 14.45 -2.51 9.89
CA ILE A 221 14.02 -3.35 11.02
C ILE A 221 14.56 -2.73 12.31
N ASP A 222 13.72 -2.60 13.34
CA ASP A 222 14.11 -2.15 14.67
C ASP A 222 14.68 -3.33 15.50
N PRO A 223 15.29 -3.07 16.69
CA PRO A 223 15.80 -4.12 17.55
C PRO A 223 14.75 -5.14 18.03
N ALA A 224 13.46 -4.79 18.03
CA ALA A 224 12.36 -5.68 18.39
C ALA A 224 11.86 -6.53 17.19
N GLY A 225 12.46 -6.36 16.00
CA GLY A 225 12.09 -7.10 14.79
C GLY A 225 10.91 -6.50 14.02
N ASN A 226 10.49 -5.28 14.34
CA ASN A 226 9.45 -4.59 13.59
C ASN A 226 10.01 -4.01 12.30
N ALA A 227 9.32 -4.25 11.18
CA ALA A 227 9.72 -3.74 9.88
C ALA A 227 8.84 -2.55 9.46
N LYS A 228 9.46 -1.62 8.73
CA LYS A 228 8.76 -0.56 7.99
C LYS A 228 9.46 -0.28 6.66
N PRO A 229 8.77 0.28 5.64
CA PRO A 229 9.42 0.74 4.43
C PRO A 229 10.47 1.83 4.73
N ASP A 230 11.60 1.78 4.05
CA ASP A 230 12.67 2.77 4.18
C ASP A 230 12.83 3.55 2.87
N LYS A 231 12.14 4.68 2.74
CA LYS A 231 12.19 5.56 1.55
C LYS A 231 13.60 6.11 1.28
N GLU A 232 14.40 6.30 2.32
CA GLU A 232 15.76 6.85 2.18
C GLU A 232 16.76 5.84 1.59
N ARG A 233 16.59 4.55 1.93
CA ARG A 233 17.46 3.46 1.46
C ARG A 233 16.94 2.78 0.21
N SER A 234 15.68 2.96 -0.14
CA SER A 234 15.13 2.50 -1.40
C SER A 234 15.78 3.25 -2.54
N SER A 235 16.25 2.53 -3.56
CA SER A 235 16.98 3.13 -4.68
C SER A 235 16.09 3.98 -5.58
N GLU A 236 14.78 3.74 -5.52
CA GLU A 236 13.75 4.37 -6.32
C GLU A 236 12.52 4.69 -5.45
N LYS A 237 11.49 5.27 -6.07
CA LYS A 237 10.23 5.62 -5.40
C LYS A 237 9.45 4.37 -5.01
N ILE A 238 8.87 4.40 -3.79
CA ILE A 238 8.08 3.29 -3.22
C ILE A 238 6.75 3.77 -2.64
N ASP A 239 6.27 4.93 -3.08
CA ASP A 239 5.08 5.59 -2.53
C ASP A 239 3.80 4.74 -2.69
N ALA A 240 3.67 4.01 -3.82
CA ALA A 240 2.58 3.06 -4.02
C ALA A 240 2.63 1.90 -3.03
N PHE A 241 3.81 1.40 -2.70
CA PHE A 241 3.95 0.35 -1.70
C PHE A 241 3.60 0.87 -0.30
N VAL A 242 4.03 2.08 0.04
CA VAL A 242 3.68 2.72 1.32
C VAL A 242 2.17 2.89 1.42
N SER A 243 1.52 3.41 0.38
CA SER A 243 0.06 3.57 0.35
C SER A 243 -0.69 2.23 0.40
N LEU A 244 -0.14 1.14 -0.19
CA LEU A 244 -0.68 -0.21 -0.04
C LEU A 244 -0.67 -0.68 1.42
N VAL A 245 0.45 -0.49 2.12
CA VAL A 245 0.57 -0.84 3.54
C VAL A 245 -0.42 -0.05 4.38
N MET A 246 -0.61 1.25 4.08
CA MET A 246 -1.58 2.10 4.76
C MET A 246 -3.03 1.64 4.52
N ALA A 247 -3.38 1.27 3.30
CA ALA A 247 -4.71 0.77 2.96
C ALA A 247 -5.00 -0.60 3.63
N VAL A 248 -4.01 -1.50 3.66
CA VAL A 248 -4.10 -2.79 4.36
C VAL A 248 -4.24 -2.59 5.88
N ASP A 249 -3.59 -1.57 6.48
CA ASP A 249 -3.81 -1.22 7.89
C ASP A 249 -5.27 -0.87 8.14
N GLN A 250 -5.91 -0.10 7.28
CA GLN A 250 -7.31 0.26 7.42
C GLN A 250 -8.22 -0.97 7.27
N TRP A 251 -7.99 -1.81 6.28
CA TRP A 251 -8.75 -3.05 6.10
C TRP A 251 -8.65 -3.98 7.32
N THR A 252 -7.45 -4.22 7.82
CA THR A 252 -7.25 -5.15 8.95
C THR A 252 -7.81 -4.66 10.28
N ARG A 253 -8.06 -3.35 10.40
CA ARG A 253 -8.72 -2.74 11.57
C ARG A 253 -10.25 -2.83 11.51
N HIS A 254 -10.81 -3.08 10.32
CA HIS A 254 -12.24 -3.17 10.07
C HIS A 254 -12.57 -4.57 9.53
N PRO A 255 -12.50 -5.63 10.36
CA PRO A 255 -12.82 -6.98 9.91
C PRO A 255 -14.24 -7.02 9.37
N SER A 256 -14.40 -7.57 8.14
CA SER A 256 -15.69 -7.76 7.49
C SER A 256 -16.51 -8.78 8.27
N GLY A 257 -17.64 -8.38 8.79
CA GLY A 257 -18.59 -9.24 9.52
C GLY A 257 -18.93 -8.72 10.92
N PRO A 258 -20.03 -9.16 11.51
CA PRO A 258 -20.32 -8.88 12.91
C PRO A 258 -19.17 -9.47 13.75
N VAL A 259 -18.50 -8.62 14.51
CA VAL A 259 -17.50 -9.07 15.49
C VAL A 259 -18.26 -9.91 16.51
N GLU A 260 -18.33 -11.23 16.31
CA GLU A 260 -18.72 -12.12 17.40
C GLU A 260 -17.67 -11.93 18.51
N SER A 261 -18.09 -11.24 19.55
CA SER A 261 -17.26 -11.08 20.73
C SER A 261 -16.88 -12.47 21.23
N ALA A 262 -15.57 -12.75 21.32
CA ALA A 262 -15.08 -14.01 21.89
C ALA A 262 -15.60 -14.25 23.33
N TYR A 263 -16.24 -13.27 23.90
CA TYR A 263 -16.90 -13.30 25.22
C TYR A 263 -18.38 -13.71 25.16
N GLU A 264 -19.06 -13.60 24.01
CA GLU A 264 -20.47 -14.01 23.89
C GLU A 264 -20.65 -15.53 23.87
N ASN A 265 -19.63 -16.26 23.43
CA ASN A 265 -19.65 -17.74 23.36
C ASN A 265 -18.93 -18.44 24.53
N ARG A 266 -18.30 -17.70 25.46
CA ARG A 266 -17.74 -18.27 26.69
C ARG A 266 -18.64 -17.92 27.85
N GLY A 267 -19.58 -18.79 28.17
CA GLY A 267 -20.33 -18.72 29.43
C GLY A 267 -19.37 -18.57 30.60
N VAL A 268 -19.56 -17.57 31.43
CA VAL A 268 -18.81 -17.39 32.69
C VAL A 268 -19.23 -18.50 33.62
N ALA A 269 -18.37 -19.51 33.80
CA ALA A 269 -18.56 -20.52 34.81
C ALA A 269 -18.19 -19.91 36.20
N PHE A 270 -19.19 -19.59 37.03
CA PHE A 270 -18.95 -19.27 38.40
C PHE A 270 -18.62 -20.56 39.16
N LEU A 271 -17.39 -20.67 39.65
CA LEU A 271 -17.02 -21.67 40.64
C LEU A 271 -17.60 -21.21 41.98
N SER A 272 -18.67 -21.86 42.44
CA SER A 272 -19.14 -21.72 43.79
C SER A 272 -18.23 -22.55 44.72
N TYR A 273 -17.64 -21.89 45.70
CA TYR A 273 -16.93 -22.52 46.83
C TYR A 273 -17.96 -22.96 47.90
#